data_a2a64cf821654db6abf5241ac70c16b3
#
_entry.id   a2a64cf821654db6abf5241ac70c16b3
#
_cell.length_a   1.000
_cell.length_b   1.000
_cell.length_c   1.000
_cell.angle_alpha   90.00
_cell.angle_beta   90.00
_cell.angle_gamma   90.00
#
_symmetry.space_group_name_H-M   'P 1'
#
loop_
_entity.id
_entity.type
_entity.pdbx_description
1 polymer ?
#
loop_
_entity_poly.entity_id
_entity_poly.type
_entity_poly.pdbx_seq_one_letter_code
_entity_poly.pdbx_strand_id
1 'polypeptide(L)'
;LWLVFFRSPQDHPRLAPAEFDYIRQGQTQSKRTGSAQRPSWRAIVRTRRFWGIGIARMLAEPAWQTFGAWIPLYMVTVRHMDLKEIALFAWMPFLAADLGSLLGGYLAPFFMRRFGVSLVTSRKLVIVTGAVLMIGPACVGLAASPFAAIGLFCVGTFAHQALSGALFTLASNVFGQHEVATATGLSGMLGYFGATVFSL
;
A
#
# COMPACT_ATOMS: atom_id res chain seq x y z
N LEU A 1 -1.75 -10.46 23.04
CA LEU A 1 -0.63 -11.18 22.43
C LEU A 1 0.62 -10.31 22.33
N TRP A 2 0.57 -9.13 21.70
CA TRP A 2 1.75 -8.28 21.50
C TRP A 2 2.43 -7.88 22.82
N LEU A 3 1.70 -7.44 23.82
CA LEU A 3 2.25 -7.08 25.15
C LEU A 3 2.96 -8.23 25.88
N VAL A 4 2.61 -9.47 25.57
CA VAL A 4 3.20 -10.66 26.18
C VAL A 4 4.42 -11.16 25.43
N PHE A 5 4.39 -11.09 24.08
CA PHE A 5 5.42 -11.70 23.24
C PHE A 5 6.45 -10.69 22.70
N PHE A 6 6.11 -9.40 22.66
CA PHE A 6 7.06 -8.39 22.20
C PHE A 6 8.20 -8.22 23.21
N ARG A 7 9.42 -8.35 22.73
CA ARG A 7 10.64 -8.04 23.48
C ARG A 7 11.52 -7.12 22.67
N SER A 8 12.12 -6.15 23.32
CA SER A 8 13.13 -5.30 22.70
C SER A 8 14.33 -6.17 22.25
N PRO A 9 15.04 -5.83 21.17
CA PRO A 9 16.27 -6.52 20.78
C PRO A 9 17.29 -6.63 21.92
N GLN A 10 17.28 -5.69 22.87
CA GLN A 10 18.16 -5.68 24.04
C GLN A 10 17.79 -6.77 25.06
N ASP A 11 16.52 -7.13 25.13
CA ASP A 11 15.95 -8.06 26.14
C ASP A 11 15.58 -9.41 25.51
N HIS A 12 15.93 -9.64 24.24
CA HIS A 12 15.52 -10.84 23.52
C HIS A 12 16.48 -12.03 23.80
N PRO A 13 16.02 -13.08 24.50
CA PRO A 13 16.92 -14.13 25.00
C PRO A 13 17.54 -15.03 23.92
N ARG A 14 17.00 -14.99 22.69
CA ARG A 14 17.44 -15.83 21.57
C ARG A 14 18.21 -15.06 20.49
N LEU A 15 18.50 -13.78 20.71
CA LEU A 15 19.21 -12.96 19.73
C LEU A 15 20.70 -13.24 19.82
N ALA A 16 21.34 -13.64 18.72
CA ALA A 16 22.77 -13.83 18.69
C ALA A 16 23.50 -12.48 18.80
N PRO A 17 24.68 -12.43 19.48
CA PRO A 17 25.44 -11.18 19.65
C PRO A 17 25.77 -10.49 18.28
N ALA A 18 26.11 -11.26 17.27
CA ALA A 18 26.38 -10.75 15.93
C ALA A 18 25.16 -10.10 15.27
N GLU A 19 23.98 -10.67 15.49
CA GLU A 19 22.71 -10.13 14.98
C GLU A 19 22.30 -8.86 15.74
N PHE A 20 22.54 -8.83 17.04
CA PHE A 20 22.34 -7.64 17.86
C PHE A 20 23.24 -6.47 17.39
N ASP A 21 24.52 -6.75 17.13
CA ASP A 21 25.47 -5.76 16.63
C ASP A 21 25.08 -5.26 15.23
N TYR A 22 24.60 -6.12 14.35
CA TYR A 22 24.08 -5.76 13.04
C TYR A 22 22.89 -4.80 13.13
N ILE A 23 21.90 -5.11 13.99
CA ILE A 23 20.75 -4.25 14.25
C ILE A 23 21.20 -2.89 14.82
N ARG A 24 22.15 -2.90 15.74
CA ARG A 24 22.68 -1.70 16.40
C ARG A 24 23.46 -0.80 15.43
N GLN A 25 24.24 -1.38 14.52
CA GLN A 25 24.96 -0.62 13.48
C GLN A 25 24.00 0.14 12.57
N GLY A 26 22.91 -0.48 12.15
CA GLY A 26 21.84 0.16 11.35
C GLY A 26 21.20 1.34 12.08
N GLN A 27 20.97 1.23 13.39
CA GLN A 27 20.44 2.31 14.22
C GLN A 27 21.42 3.45 14.46
N THR A 28 22.70 3.13 14.60
CA THR A 28 23.77 4.13 14.86
C THR A 28 24.05 4.99 13.63
N GLN A 29 24.02 4.40 12.43
CA GLN A 29 24.10 5.16 11.18
C GLN A 29 22.95 6.16 11.04
N SER A 30 21.76 5.77 11.45
CA SER A 30 20.58 6.62 11.40
C SER A 30 20.62 7.79 12.42
N LYS A 31 21.19 7.56 13.60
CA LYS A 31 21.38 8.63 14.61
C LYS A 31 22.42 9.68 14.18
N ARG A 32 23.40 9.31 13.36
CA ARG A 32 24.44 10.25 12.89
C ARG A 32 23.95 11.22 11.82
N THR A 33 22.88 10.89 11.11
CA THR A 33 22.31 11.73 10.04
C THR A 33 21.12 12.60 10.49
N GLY A 34 20.63 12.43 11.70
CA GLY A 34 19.46 13.14 12.20
C GLY A 34 19.76 14.05 13.39
N SER A 35 19.63 15.36 13.23
CA SER A 35 19.49 16.27 14.37
C SER A 35 18.25 15.86 15.17
N ALA A 36 18.35 15.89 16.51
CA ALA A 36 17.29 15.46 17.45
C ALA A 36 16.03 16.36 17.45
N GLN A 37 15.89 17.28 16.51
CA GLN A 37 14.70 18.11 16.36
C GLN A 37 13.59 17.33 15.66
N ARG A 38 12.44 17.19 16.32
CA ARG A 38 11.23 16.66 15.70
C ARG A 38 10.86 17.56 14.52
N PRO A 39 10.80 17.04 13.30
CA PRO A 39 10.48 17.87 12.14
C PRO A 39 9.08 18.44 12.30
N SER A 40 8.96 19.74 12.03
CA SER A 40 7.64 20.36 12.00
C SER A 40 6.83 19.78 10.85
N TRP A 41 5.58 19.39 11.10
CA TRP A 41 4.65 18.93 10.05
C TRP A 41 4.55 19.93 8.89
N ARG A 42 4.69 21.25 9.17
CA ARG A 42 4.72 22.31 8.16
C ARG A 42 5.92 22.19 7.22
N ALA A 43 7.07 21.77 7.72
CA ALA A 43 8.25 21.55 6.88
C ALA A 43 8.02 20.38 5.92
N ILE A 44 7.39 19.29 6.37
CA ILE A 44 7.07 18.12 5.55
C ILE A 44 6.10 18.51 4.42
N VAL A 45 5.00 19.19 4.75
CA VAL A 45 3.98 19.61 3.77
C VAL A 45 4.53 20.57 2.71
N ARG A 46 5.57 21.33 3.01
CA ARG A 46 6.23 22.22 2.03
C ARG A 46 7.10 21.48 1.00
N THR A 47 7.37 20.21 1.21
CA THR A 47 8.22 19.41 0.29
C THR A 47 7.42 18.90 -0.90
N ARG A 48 7.99 18.97 -2.11
CA ARG A 48 7.41 18.34 -3.31
C ARG A 48 7.26 16.83 -3.17
N ARG A 49 8.14 16.21 -2.38
CA ARG A 49 8.12 14.76 -2.11
C ARG A 49 6.85 14.34 -1.39
N PHE A 50 6.39 15.14 -0.42
CA PHE A 50 5.15 14.91 0.31
C PHE A 50 3.94 14.92 -0.63
N TRP A 51 3.82 15.93 -1.48
CA TRP A 51 2.69 16.06 -2.41
C TRP A 51 2.67 14.95 -3.46
N GLY A 52 3.83 14.49 -3.92
CA GLY A 52 3.90 13.33 -4.84
C GLY A 52 3.30 12.06 -4.23
N ILE A 53 3.52 11.79 -2.95
CA ILE A 53 2.94 10.64 -2.24
C ILE A 53 1.50 10.91 -1.83
N GLY A 54 1.22 12.10 -1.30
CA GLY A 54 -0.10 12.49 -0.78
C GLY A 54 -1.17 12.51 -1.86
N ILE A 55 -0.88 13.09 -3.03
CA ILE A 55 -1.82 13.12 -4.17
C ILE A 55 -2.03 11.70 -4.71
N ALA A 56 -0.96 10.90 -4.84
CA ALA A 56 -1.10 9.52 -5.27
C ALA A 56 -2.01 8.71 -4.34
N ARG A 57 -1.90 8.90 -3.01
CA ARG A 57 -2.79 8.27 -2.03
C ARG A 57 -4.21 8.82 -2.10
N MET A 58 -4.36 10.14 -2.23
CA MET A 58 -5.66 10.79 -2.35
C MET A 58 -6.47 10.27 -3.55
N LEU A 59 -5.78 9.92 -4.65
CA LEU A 59 -6.42 9.36 -5.85
C LEU A 59 -6.62 7.83 -5.77
N ALA A 60 -5.77 7.12 -5.03
CA ALA A 60 -5.84 5.66 -4.92
C ALA A 60 -6.85 5.18 -3.87
N GLU A 61 -6.94 5.84 -2.71
CA GLU A 61 -7.74 5.41 -1.57
C GLU A 61 -9.25 5.31 -1.87
N PRO A 62 -9.86 6.22 -2.67
CA PRO A 62 -11.27 6.09 -3.08
C PRO A 62 -11.58 4.76 -3.76
N ALA A 63 -10.67 4.22 -4.57
CA ALA A 63 -10.87 2.96 -5.25
C ALA A 63 -11.03 1.79 -4.25
N TRP A 64 -10.28 1.78 -3.16
CA TRP A 64 -10.40 0.77 -2.11
C TRP A 64 -11.75 0.81 -1.42
N GLN A 65 -12.21 2.00 -1.06
CA GLN A 65 -13.53 2.19 -0.45
C GLN A 65 -14.65 1.75 -1.41
N THR A 66 -14.50 2.11 -2.69
CA THR A 66 -15.43 1.69 -3.74
C THR A 66 -15.47 0.16 -3.86
N PHE A 67 -14.34 -0.51 -3.89
CA PHE A 67 -14.31 -1.98 -3.95
C PHE A 67 -15.03 -2.62 -2.76
N GLY A 68 -14.78 -2.13 -1.54
CA GLY A 68 -15.43 -2.68 -0.34
C GLY A 68 -16.95 -2.54 -0.33
N ALA A 69 -17.47 -1.39 -0.77
CA ALA A 69 -18.89 -1.09 -0.74
C ALA A 69 -19.63 -1.57 -2.01
N TRP A 70 -19.04 -1.37 -3.20
CA TRP A 70 -19.74 -1.54 -4.46
C TRP A 70 -19.62 -2.93 -5.07
N ILE A 71 -18.59 -3.72 -4.78
CA ILE A 71 -18.50 -5.07 -5.36
C ILE A 71 -19.71 -5.93 -4.99
N PRO A 72 -20.10 -6.08 -3.70
CA PRO A 72 -21.26 -6.86 -3.34
C PRO A 72 -22.56 -6.28 -3.94
N LEU A 73 -22.72 -4.96 -3.86
CA LEU A 73 -23.89 -4.27 -4.38
C LEU A 73 -24.04 -4.46 -5.90
N TYR A 74 -22.94 -4.31 -6.66
CA TYR A 74 -22.93 -4.52 -8.10
C TYR A 74 -23.31 -5.96 -8.48
N MET A 75 -22.83 -6.95 -7.73
CA MET A 75 -23.15 -8.35 -7.98
C MET A 75 -24.64 -8.64 -7.78
N VAL A 76 -25.25 -8.05 -6.74
CA VAL A 76 -26.70 -8.19 -6.50
C VAL A 76 -27.53 -7.44 -7.53
N THR A 77 -27.26 -6.14 -7.72
CA THR A 77 -28.16 -5.25 -8.44
C THR A 77 -28.01 -5.32 -9.96
N VAL A 78 -26.78 -5.48 -10.46
CA VAL A 78 -26.47 -5.45 -11.89
C VAL A 78 -26.33 -6.85 -12.48
N ARG A 79 -25.74 -7.77 -11.70
CA ARG A 79 -25.49 -9.15 -12.17
C ARG A 79 -26.54 -10.15 -11.70
N HIS A 80 -27.47 -9.73 -10.84
CA HIS A 80 -28.59 -10.54 -10.33
C HIS A 80 -28.12 -11.87 -9.70
N MET A 81 -26.93 -11.87 -9.09
CA MET A 81 -26.40 -13.03 -8.39
C MET A 81 -27.17 -13.29 -7.09
N ASP A 82 -27.43 -14.56 -6.79
CA ASP A 82 -28.04 -14.97 -5.52
C ASP A 82 -27.05 -14.77 -4.35
N LEU A 83 -27.61 -14.55 -3.17
CA LEU A 83 -26.82 -14.31 -1.94
C LEU A 83 -25.84 -15.45 -1.65
N LYS A 84 -26.21 -16.68 -1.97
CA LYS A 84 -25.34 -17.86 -1.82
C LYS A 84 -24.15 -17.83 -2.79
N GLU A 85 -24.38 -17.43 -4.04
CA GLU A 85 -23.33 -17.28 -5.04
C GLU A 85 -22.36 -16.16 -4.66
N ILE A 86 -22.91 -15.03 -4.17
CA ILE A 86 -22.07 -13.93 -3.70
C ILE A 86 -21.21 -14.37 -2.52
N ALA A 87 -21.78 -15.05 -1.52
CA ALA A 87 -21.02 -15.56 -0.39
C ALA A 87 -19.89 -16.53 -0.80
N LEU A 88 -20.10 -17.28 -1.90
CA LEU A 88 -19.10 -18.21 -2.41
C LEU A 88 -17.95 -17.51 -3.14
N PHE A 89 -18.17 -16.35 -3.75
CA PHE A 89 -17.16 -15.69 -4.61
C PHE A 89 -16.68 -14.33 -4.10
N ALA A 90 -17.40 -13.66 -3.19
CA ALA A 90 -17.07 -12.32 -2.73
C ALA A 90 -15.73 -12.20 -1.98
N TRP A 91 -15.20 -13.31 -1.47
CA TRP A 91 -13.88 -13.33 -0.82
C TRP A 91 -12.71 -13.30 -1.80
N MET A 92 -12.93 -13.69 -3.08
CA MET A 92 -11.87 -13.77 -4.09
C MET A 92 -11.14 -12.45 -4.34
N PRO A 93 -11.82 -11.30 -4.50
CA PRO A 93 -11.16 -10.00 -4.62
C PRO A 93 -10.29 -9.64 -3.41
N PHE A 94 -10.71 -10.02 -2.20
CA PHE A 94 -9.93 -9.76 -0.98
C PHE A 94 -8.68 -10.64 -0.91
N LEU A 95 -8.79 -11.91 -1.29
CA LEU A 95 -7.63 -12.79 -1.42
C LEU A 95 -6.66 -12.27 -2.49
N ALA A 96 -7.19 -11.80 -3.62
CA ALA A 96 -6.37 -11.16 -4.66
C ALA A 96 -5.66 -9.91 -4.14
N ALA A 97 -6.30 -9.13 -3.27
CA ALA A 97 -5.70 -7.99 -2.60
C ALA A 97 -4.53 -8.40 -1.69
N ASP A 98 -4.68 -9.46 -0.89
CA ASP A 98 -3.62 -9.99 -0.05
C ASP A 98 -2.43 -10.45 -0.89
N LEU A 99 -2.69 -11.19 -1.97
CA LEU A 99 -1.66 -11.57 -2.94
C LEU A 99 -0.99 -10.34 -3.57
N GLY A 100 -1.75 -9.30 -3.89
CA GLY A 100 -1.24 -8.02 -4.39
C GLY A 100 -0.30 -7.35 -3.41
N SER A 101 -0.63 -7.35 -2.12
CA SER A 101 0.22 -6.83 -1.06
C SER A 101 1.54 -7.59 -0.94
N LEU A 102 1.49 -8.92 -0.95
CA LEU A 102 2.67 -9.78 -0.87
C LEU A 102 3.55 -9.66 -2.12
N LEU A 103 2.98 -9.86 -3.31
CA LEU A 103 3.71 -9.83 -4.57
C LEU A 103 4.18 -8.42 -4.93
N GLY A 104 3.42 -7.38 -4.59
CA GLY A 104 3.83 -5.99 -4.72
C GLY A 104 5.14 -5.69 -3.99
N GLY A 105 5.37 -6.34 -2.84
CA GLY A 105 6.64 -6.29 -2.13
C GLY A 105 7.82 -6.86 -2.93
N TYR A 106 7.59 -7.95 -3.68
CA TYR A 106 8.61 -8.60 -4.52
C TYR A 106 8.85 -7.89 -5.87
N LEU A 107 7.87 -7.15 -6.38
CA LEU A 107 7.99 -6.46 -7.67
C LEU A 107 9.12 -5.41 -7.66
N ALA A 108 9.33 -4.71 -6.55
CA ALA A 108 10.38 -3.70 -6.48
C ALA A 108 11.80 -4.31 -6.58
N PRO A 109 12.19 -5.33 -5.79
CA PRO A 109 13.44 -6.07 -5.99
C PRO A 109 13.56 -6.68 -7.39
N PHE A 110 12.47 -7.18 -7.96
CA PHE A 110 12.46 -7.72 -9.32
C PHE A 110 12.84 -6.63 -10.35
N PHE A 111 12.22 -5.45 -10.29
CA PHE A 111 12.56 -4.35 -11.20
C PHE A 111 14.00 -3.86 -11.01
N MET A 112 14.49 -3.81 -9.77
CA MET A 112 15.89 -3.47 -9.51
C MET A 112 16.85 -4.43 -10.18
N ARG A 113 16.62 -5.73 -10.04
CA ARG A 113 17.49 -6.77 -10.62
C ARG A 113 17.37 -6.85 -12.14
N ARG A 114 16.15 -6.71 -12.68
CA ARG A 114 15.88 -6.89 -14.11
C ARG A 114 16.29 -5.69 -14.95
N PHE A 115 16.14 -4.47 -14.42
CA PHE A 115 16.36 -3.22 -15.15
C PHE A 115 17.51 -2.37 -14.58
N GLY A 116 18.17 -2.79 -13.52
CA GLY A 116 19.27 -2.04 -12.90
C GLY A 116 18.87 -0.69 -12.33
N VAL A 117 17.59 -0.48 -12.05
CA VAL A 117 17.07 0.81 -11.57
C VAL A 117 17.27 1.01 -10.08
N SER A 118 17.28 2.28 -9.62
CA SER A 118 17.37 2.62 -8.21
C SER A 118 16.15 2.15 -7.42
N LEU A 119 16.29 2.01 -6.09
CA LEU A 119 15.20 1.61 -5.19
C LEU A 119 13.96 2.52 -5.33
N VAL A 120 14.15 3.84 -5.40
CA VAL A 120 13.04 4.80 -5.57
C VAL A 120 12.35 4.61 -6.91
N THR A 121 13.12 4.41 -7.98
CA THR A 121 12.59 4.17 -9.33
C THR A 121 11.82 2.85 -9.39
N SER A 122 12.33 1.79 -8.77
CA SER A 122 11.62 0.50 -8.72
C SER A 122 10.26 0.61 -8.03
N ARG A 123 10.16 1.36 -6.93
CA ARG A 123 8.88 1.63 -6.25
C ARG A 123 7.90 2.40 -7.14
N LYS A 124 8.39 3.40 -7.87
CA LYS A 124 7.57 4.13 -8.87
C LYS A 124 7.07 3.21 -9.97
N LEU A 125 7.89 2.28 -10.45
CA LEU A 125 7.47 1.30 -11.45
C LEU A 125 6.36 0.38 -10.91
N VAL A 126 6.43 -0.08 -9.66
CA VAL A 126 5.33 -0.84 -9.04
C VAL A 126 4.04 -0.01 -9.01
N ILE A 127 4.13 1.28 -8.63
CA ILE A 127 2.98 2.18 -8.59
C ILE A 127 2.37 2.34 -9.99
N VAL A 128 3.20 2.56 -11.00
CA VAL A 128 2.74 2.69 -12.40
C VAL A 128 2.11 1.38 -12.89
N THR A 129 2.73 0.24 -12.60
CA THR A 129 2.17 -1.08 -12.97
C THR A 129 0.81 -1.29 -12.33
N GLY A 130 0.67 -0.98 -11.02
CA GLY A 130 -0.61 -1.03 -10.33
C GLY A 130 -1.65 -0.09 -10.96
N ALA A 131 -1.26 1.15 -11.27
CA ALA A 131 -2.16 2.12 -11.90
C ALA A 131 -2.65 1.65 -13.29
N VAL A 132 -1.79 1.03 -14.09
CA VAL A 132 -2.17 0.45 -15.39
C VAL A 132 -3.15 -0.71 -15.21
N LEU A 133 -2.90 -1.60 -14.26
CA LEU A 133 -3.80 -2.72 -13.96
C LEU A 133 -5.17 -2.26 -13.44
N MET A 134 -5.27 -1.07 -12.84
CA MET A 134 -6.56 -0.48 -12.43
C MET A 134 -7.48 -0.12 -13.60
N ILE A 135 -7.01 -0.16 -14.84
CA ILE A 135 -7.87 -0.07 -16.04
C ILE A 135 -8.81 -1.28 -16.11
N GLY A 136 -8.38 -2.46 -15.63
CA GLY A 136 -9.20 -3.67 -15.61
C GLY A 136 -10.56 -3.47 -14.92
N PRO A 137 -10.64 -3.12 -13.65
CA PRO A 137 -11.92 -2.88 -12.98
C PRO A 137 -12.71 -1.70 -13.56
N ALA A 138 -12.08 -0.72 -14.20
CA ALA A 138 -12.81 0.33 -14.92
C ALA A 138 -13.62 -0.23 -16.11
N CYS A 139 -13.21 -1.36 -16.65
CA CYS A 139 -13.91 -2.06 -17.74
C CYS A 139 -14.95 -3.08 -17.26
N VAL A 140 -15.27 -3.14 -15.96
CA VAL A 140 -16.20 -4.15 -15.40
C VAL A 140 -17.60 -4.10 -16.03
N GLY A 141 -18.04 -2.91 -16.48
CA GLY A 141 -19.31 -2.75 -17.19
C GLY A 141 -19.37 -3.49 -18.53
N LEU A 142 -18.21 -3.78 -19.16
CA LEU A 142 -18.09 -4.52 -20.41
C LEU A 142 -17.99 -6.04 -20.20
N ALA A 143 -17.96 -6.52 -18.97
CA ALA A 143 -17.82 -7.94 -18.67
C ALA A 143 -19.05 -8.72 -19.16
N ALA A 144 -18.82 -9.77 -19.95
CA ALA A 144 -19.88 -10.59 -20.54
C ALA A 144 -20.58 -11.49 -19.49
N SER A 145 -19.92 -11.81 -18.37
CA SER A 145 -20.46 -12.70 -17.34
C SER A 145 -20.15 -12.19 -15.93
N PRO A 146 -20.91 -12.61 -14.90
CA PRO A 146 -20.61 -12.30 -13.50
C PRO A 146 -19.19 -12.72 -13.09
N PHE A 147 -18.73 -13.89 -13.54
CA PHE A 147 -17.40 -14.39 -13.23
C PHE A 147 -16.29 -13.56 -13.85
N ALA A 148 -16.49 -13.04 -15.07
CA ALA A 148 -15.56 -12.11 -15.70
C ALA A 148 -15.47 -10.80 -14.90
N ALA A 149 -16.59 -10.30 -14.39
CA ALA A 149 -16.65 -9.12 -13.53
C ALA A 149 -15.87 -9.36 -12.21
N ILE A 150 -16.05 -10.52 -11.56
CA ILE A 150 -15.28 -10.90 -10.36
C ILE A 150 -13.79 -10.95 -10.68
N GLY A 151 -13.40 -11.53 -11.81
CA GLY A 151 -12.00 -11.56 -12.26
C GLY A 151 -11.40 -10.16 -12.44
N LEU A 152 -12.15 -9.22 -13.03
CA LEU A 152 -11.73 -7.83 -13.16
C LEU A 152 -11.59 -7.12 -11.80
N PHE A 153 -12.49 -7.40 -10.86
CA PHE A 153 -12.36 -6.90 -9.49
C PHE A 153 -11.14 -7.50 -8.78
N CYS A 154 -10.84 -8.80 -8.97
CA CYS A 154 -9.63 -9.40 -8.45
C CYS A 154 -8.36 -8.71 -8.98
N VAL A 155 -8.30 -8.40 -10.27
CA VAL A 155 -7.21 -7.62 -10.86
C VAL A 155 -7.10 -6.24 -10.22
N GLY A 156 -8.23 -5.56 -10.00
CA GLY A 156 -8.27 -4.25 -9.40
C GLY A 156 -7.80 -4.23 -7.94
N THR A 157 -8.30 -5.14 -7.12
CA THR A 157 -7.93 -5.22 -5.70
C THR A 157 -6.47 -5.65 -5.53
N PHE A 158 -5.97 -6.59 -6.35
CA PHE A 158 -4.56 -6.95 -6.43
C PHE A 158 -3.70 -5.73 -6.76
N ALA A 159 -4.05 -5.01 -7.83
CA ALA A 159 -3.32 -3.85 -8.31
C ALA A 159 -3.30 -2.72 -7.27
N HIS A 160 -4.44 -2.46 -6.64
CA HIS A 160 -4.56 -1.45 -5.59
C HIS A 160 -3.65 -1.76 -4.40
N GLN A 161 -3.64 -2.99 -3.91
CA GLN A 161 -2.83 -3.35 -2.75
C GLN A 161 -1.33 -3.37 -3.05
N ALA A 162 -0.92 -3.82 -4.24
CA ALA A 162 0.46 -3.72 -4.69
C ALA A 162 0.94 -2.25 -4.77
N LEU A 163 0.12 -1.36 -5.33
CA LEU A 163 0.37 0.07 -5.43
C LEU A 163 0.41 0.72 -4.03
N SER A 164 -0.56 0.44 -3.17
CA SER A 164 -0.65 0.99 -1.82
C SER A 164 0.59 0.60 -0.99
N GLY A 165 1.00 -0.67 -0.99
CA GLY A 165 2.21 -1.13 -0.32
C GLY A 165 3.48 -0.42 -0.84
N ALA A 166 3.56 -0.18 -2.16
CA ALA A 166 4.67 0.56 -2.75
C ALA A 166 4.69 2.04 -2.32
N LEU A 167 3.53 2.69 -2.17
CA LEU A 167 3.42 4.07 -1.67
C LEU A 167 3.88 4.19 -0.22
N PHE A 168 3.49 3.25 0.66
CA PHE A 168 3.95 3.23 2.05
C PHE A 168 5.47 3.08 2.14
N THR A 169 6.04 2.14 1.39
CA THR A 169 7.48 1.91 1.38
C THR A 169 8.25 3.03 0.67
N LEU A 170 7.65 3.71 -0.31
CA LEU A 170 8.25 4.89 -0.92
C LEU A 170 8.39 6.03 0.10
N ALA A 171 7.40 6.24 0.97
CA ALA A 171 7.47 7.24 2.03
C ALA A 171 8.67 6.98 2.96
N SER A 172 8.90 5.73 3.37
CA SER A 172 10.05 5.37 4.22
C SER A 172 11.41 5.51 3.53
N ASN A 173 11.46 5.46 2.19
CA ASN A 173 12.68 5.63 1.42
C ASN A 173 13.02 7.11 1.11
N VAL A 174 12.02 7.98 1.17
CA VAL A 174 12.14 9.39 0.76
C VAL A 174 12.25 10.32 1.95
N PHE A 175 11.66 9.96 3.09
CA PHE A 175 11.69 10.72 4.33
C PHE A 175 12.64 10.10 5.34
N GLY A 176 13.27 10.95 6.16
CA GLY A 176 14.13 10.50 7.26
C GLY A 176 13.34 9.76 8.35
N GLN A 177 14.03 8.97 9.20
CA GLN A 177 13.39 8.18 10.26
C GLN A 177 12.47 8.99 11.19
N HIS A 178 12.84 10.25 11.46
CA HIS A 178 12.04 11.13 12.33
C HIS A 178 10.85 11.77 11.62
N GLU A 179 10.84 11.74 10.29
CA GLU A 179 9.82 12.38 9.43
C GLU A 179 8.81 11.37 8.91
N VAL A 180 9.22 10.11 8.69
CA VAL A 180 8.42 9.10 8.00
C VAL A 180 7.07 8.88 8.65
N ALA A 181 7.00 8.81 9.97
CA ALA A 181 5.73 8.60 10.68
C ALA A 181 4.75 9.76 10.44
N THR A 182 5.23 11.00 10.55
CA THR A 182 4.42 12.20 10.32
C THR A 182 4.02 12.32 8.84
N ALA A 183 4.96 12.08 7.91
CA ALA A 183 4.69 12.12 6.48
C ALA A 183 3.65 11.05 6.06
N THR A 184 3.77 9.83 6.59
CA THR A 184 2.83 8.74 6.34
C THR A 184 1.45 9.04 6.92
N GLY A 185 1.37 9.57 8.15
CA GLY A 185 0.11 9.97 8.77
C GLY A 185 -0.60 11.07 7.99
N LEU A 186 0.11 12.14 7.63
CA LEU A 186 -0.46 13.25 6.83
C LEU A 186 -0.89 12.80 5.43
N SER A 187 -0.10 11.96 4.77
CA SER A 187 -0.50 11.41 3.46
C SER A 187 -1.70 10.46 3.57
N GLY A 188 -1.84 9.75 4.70
CA GLY A 188 -3.03 8.95 5.00
C GLY A 188 -4.28 9.82 5.17
N MET A 189 -4.18 10.95 5.87
CA MET A 189 -5.28 11.92 5.99
C MET A 189 -5.73 12.42 4.62
N LEU A 190 -4.79 12.72 3.71
CA LEU A 190 -5.13 13.10 2.33
C LEU A 190 -5.82 11.96 1.57
N GLY A 191 -5.41 10.72 1.77
CA GLY A 191 -6.06 9.55 1.18
C GLY A 191 -7.52 9.45 1.61
N TYR A 192 -7.80 9.48 2.91
CA TYR A 192 -9.17 9.43 3.43
C TYR A 192 -9.99 10.68 3.09
N PHE A 193 -9.37 11.85 3.02
CA PHE A 193 -10.03 13.04 2.49
C PHE A 193 -10.47 12.83 1.03
N GLY A 194 -9.59 12.27 0.19
CA GLY A 194 -9.93 11.88 -1.17
C GLY A 194 -11.11 10.89 -1.19
N ALA A 195 -11.07 9.83 -0.38
CA ALA A 195 -12.15 8.87 -0.28
C ALA A 195 -13.49 9.51 0.09
N THR A 196 -13.48 10.45 1.04
CA THR A 196 -14.68 11.19 1.44
C THR A 196 -15.23 12.05 0.30
N VAL A 197 -14.38 12.79 -0.40
CA VAL A 197 -14.81 13.65 -1.53
C VAL A 197 -15.40 12.83 -2.68
N PHE A 198 -14.84 11.66 -2.97
CA PHE A 198 -15.35 10.79 -4.05
C PHE A 198 -16.58 9.97 -3.65
N SER A 199 -16.92 9.90 -2.37
CA SER A 199 -18.12 9.19 -1.89
C SER A 199 -19.37 10.08 -1.74
N LEU A 200 -19.21 11.40 -1.91
CA LEU A 200 -20.30 12.39 -1.95
C LEU A 200 -20.92 12.49 -3.34
#